data_b4dd58a45e946d4fae2c5d5cd375e653
#
_entry.id   b4dd58a45e946d4fae2c5d5cd375e653
#
_cell.length_a   1.000
_cell.length_b   1.000
_cell.length_c   1.000
_cell.angle_alpha   90.00
_cell.angle_beta   90.00
_cell.angle_gamma   90.00
#
_symmetry.space_group_name_H-M   'P 1'
#
loop_
_entity.id
_entity.type
_entity.pdbx_description
1 polymer ?
#
loop_
_entity_poly.entity_id
_entity_poly.type
_entity_poly.pdbx_seq_one_letter_code
_entity_poly.pdbx_strand_id
1 'polypeptide(L)'
;MSALAPTLQAFFTDRLIRQRQASSHTLASYRDTMRLLVRFAAERRKVEPVKLEISDLDSALISTFLDHRERDCGNSVRTRNTRLTAIRSLFRYAALRHPEHAEVIQRVLAIPPKRFERRLVSFLTDTEVDALLAAPDRATWVGRRDHALFATAVQTGLRAS
;
A
#
# COMPACT_ATOMS: atom_id res chain seq x y z
N MET A 1 19.05 -22.26 -5.89
CA MET A 1 18.56 -21.07 -6.60
C MET A 1 17.06 -20.96 -6.38
N SER A 2 16.63 -19.98 -5.61
CA SER A 2 15.20 -19.84 -5.21
C SER A 2 14.56 -18.72 -6.02
N ALA A 3 13.92 -19.12 -7.15
CA ALA A 3 13.25 -18.17 -8.05
C ALA A 3 12.17 -17.35 -7.32
N LEU A 4 12.18 -16.05 -7.52
CA LEU A 4 11.23 -15.12 -6.91
C LEU A 4 9.78 -15.34 -7.42
N ALA A 5 9.63 -15.63 -8.72
CA ALA A 5 8.31 -15.70 -9.36
C ALA A 5 7.37 -16.75 -8.75
N PRO A 6 7.77 -18.01 -8.50
CA PRO A 6 6.93 -19.00 -7.84
C PRO A 6 6.54 -18.58 -6.41
N THR A 7 7.49 -17.97 -5.68
CA THR A 7 7.23 -17.49 -4.31
C THR A 7 6.20 -16.35 -4.30
N LEU A 8 6.29 -15.41 -5.25
CA LEU A 8 5.30 -14.36 -5.43
C LEU A 8 3.92 -14.94 -5.77
N GLN A 9 3.83 -15.86 -6.71
CA GLN A 9 2.57 -16.50 -7.08
C GLN A 9 1.92 -17.18 -5.87
N ALA A 10 2.66 -18.02 -5.16
CA ALA A 10 2.16 -18.71 -3.96
C ALA A 10 1.78 -17.73 -2.85
N PHE A 11 2.51 -16.62 -2.66
CA PHE A 11 2.15 -15.57 -1.71
C PHE A 11 0.78 -14.97 -2.02
N PHE A 12 0.48 -14.66 -3.28
CA PHE A 12 -0.83 -14.10 -3.64
C PHE A 12 -1.94 -15.13 -3.55
N THR A 13 -1.74 -16.34 -4.09
CA THR A 13 -2.79 -17.37 -4.15
C THR A 13 -3.06 -18.01 -2.79
N ASP A 14 -2.01 -18.48 -2.12
CA ASP A 14 -2.16 -19.26 -0.89
C ASP A 14 -2.29 -18.35 0.33
N ARG A 15 -1.36 -17.38 0.49
CA ARG A 15 -1.31 -16.55 1.69
C ARG A 15 -2.37 -15.47 1.72
N LEU A 16 -2.48 -14.66 0.66
CA LEU A 16 -3.39 -13.51 0.67
C LEU A 16 -4.83 -13.90 0.37
N ILE A 17 -5.08 -14.73 -0.63
CA ILE A 17 -6.43 -15.10 -1.04
C ILE A 17 -6.98 -16.21 -0.13
N ARG A 18 -6.34 -17.38 -0.09
CA ARG A 18 -6.88 -18.54 0.63
C ARG A 18 -6.84 -18.39 2.16
N GLN A 19 -5.69 -18.02 2.72
CA GLN A 19 -5.51 -18.00 4.17
C GLN A 19 -5.98 -16.72 4.85
N ARG A 20 -5.75 -15.54 4.23
CA ARG A 20 -6.06 -14.23 4.85
C ARG A 20 -7.35 -13.60 4.35
N GLN A 21 -7.94 -14.11 3.27
CA GLN A 21 -9.12 -13.51 2.64
C GLN A 21 -9.00 -11.97 2.51
N ALA A 22 -7.81 -11.53 2.04
CA ALA A 22 -7.49 -10.12 1.96
C ALA A 22 -8.46 -9.40 1.01
N SER A 23 -8.87 -8.18 1.39
CA SER A 23 -9.76 -7.38 0.57
C SER A 23 -9.15 -7.09 -0.83
N SER A 24 -10.02 -6.84 -1.81
CA SER A 24 -9.61 -6.48 -3.18
C SER A 24 -8.66 -5.27 -3.21
N HIS A 25 -8.89 -4.28 -2.35
CA HIS A 25 -8.02 -3.11 -2.19
C HIS A 25 -6.63 -3.48 -1.67
N THR A 26 -6.54 -4.38 -0.69
CA THR A 26 -5.26 -4.87 -0.17
C THR A 26 -4.50 -5.64 -1.25
N LEU A 27 -5.19 -6.52 -1.98
CA LEU A 27 -4.60 -7.28 -3.09
C LEU A 27 -4.07 -6.37 -4.19
N ALA A 28 -4.85 -5.34 -4.58
CA ALA A 28 -4.45 -4.36 -5.58
C ALA A 28 -3.21 -3.56 -5.14
N SER A 29 -3.19 -3.07 -3.90
CA SER A 29 -2.06 -2.33 -3.33
C SER A 29 -0.78 -3.17 -3.25
N TYR A 30 -0.89 -4.44 -2.84
CA TYR A 30 0.25 -5.34 -2.76
C TYR A 30 0.75 -5.71 -4.15
N ARG A 31 -0.14 -5.99 -5.11
CA ARG A 31 0.20 -6.27 -6.50
C ARG A 31 0.95 -5.09 -7.15
N ASP A 32 0.46 -3.87 -6.96
CA ASP A 32 1.14 -2.67 -7.46
C ASP A 32 2.55 -2.54 -6.88
N THR A 33 2.68 -2.72 -5.56
CA THR A 33 3.98 -2.66 -4.89
C THR A 33 4.96 -3.70 -5.44
N MET A 34 4.52 -4.96 -5.59
CA MET A 34 5.39 -6.04 -6.10
C MET A 34 5.77 -5.83 -7.56
N ARG A 35 4.83 -5.38 -8.41
CA ARG A 35 5.10 -5.04 -9.80
C ARG A 35 6.19 -3.97 -9.92
N LEU A 36 6.08 -2.91 -9.14
CA LEU A 36 7.04 -1.81 -9.14
C LEU A 36 8.41 -2.26 -8.60
N LEU A 37 8.45 -3.05 -7.53
CA LEU A 37 9.68 -3.58 -6.95
C LEU A 37 10.41 -4.50 -7.92
N VAL A 38 9.70 -5.45 -8.54
CA VAL A 38 10.28 -6.40 -9.51
C VAL A 38 10.88 -5.66 -10.71
N ARG A 39 10.17 -4.67 -11.26
CA ARG A 39 10.70 -3.85 -12.35
C ARG A 39 11.96 -3.09 -11.93
N PHE A 40 11.94 -2.43 -10.80
CA PHE A 40 13.08 -1.70 -10.27
C PHE A 40 14.29 -2.63 -10.03
N ALA A 41 14.05 -3.81 -9.45
CA ALA A 41 15.11 -4.80 -9.22
C ALA A 41 15.71 -5.32 -10.53
N ALA A 42 14.88 -5.65 -11.52
CA ALA A 42 15.31 -6.13 -12.83
C ALA A 42 16.20 -5.11 -13.55
N GLU A 43 15.79 -3.83 -13.53
CA GLU A 43 16.57 -2.72 -14.09
C GLU A 43 17.94 -2.55 -13.38
N ARG A 44 17.94 -2.59 -12.04
CA ARG A 44 19.16 -2.41 -11.25
C ARG A 44 20.13 -3.59 -11.35
N ARG A 45 19.61 -4.81 -11.37
CA ARG A 45 20.42 -6.05 -11.52
C ARG A 45 20.77 -6.36 -12.96
N LYS A 46 20.15 -5.69 -13.94
CA LYS A 46 20.28 -5.95 -15.39
C LYS A 46 19.93 -7.39 -15.75
N VAL A 47 18.88 -7.92 -15.16
CA VAL A 47 18.35 -9.26 -15.39
C VAL A 47 16.87 -9.20 -15.77
N GLU A 48 16.40 -10.20 -16.48
CA GLU A 48 14.96 -10.31 -16.77
C GLU A 48 14.16 -10.55 -15.48
N PRO A 49 12.96 -9.97 -15.33
CA PRO A 49 12.14 -10.13 -14.13
C PRO A 49 11.89 -11.57 -13.70
N VAL A 50 11.80 -12.50 -14.67
CA VAL A 50 11.56 -13.93 -14.43
C VAL A 50 12.78 -14.64 -13.82
N LYS A 51 13.98 -14.10 -14.02
CA LYS A 51 15.23 -14.64 -13.51
C LYS A 51 15.63 -14.11 -12.14
N LEU A 52 14.85 -13.15 -11.60
CA LEU A 52 15.13 -12.63 -10.26
C LEU A 52 14.99 -13.73 -9.21
N GLU A 53 15.91 -13.71 -8.25
CA GLU A 53 15.92 -14.57 -7.08
C GLU A 53 15.55 -13.78 -5.80
N ILE A 54 15.24 -14.49 -4.73
CA ILE A 54 14.97 -13.86 -3.43
C ILE A 54 16.18 -13.07 -2.93
N SER A 55 17.39 -13.59 -3.17
CA SER A 55 18.67 -12.96 -2.84
C SER A 55 18.90 -11.62 -3.53
N ASP A 56 18.32 -11.40 -4.72
CA ASP A 56 18.44 -10.14 -5.45
C ASP A 56 17.70 -8.98 -4.77
N LEU A 57 16.69 -9.31 -3.97
CA LEU A 57 15.88 -8.33 -3.22
C LEU A 57 16.46 -8.12 -1.82
N ASP A 58 17.71 -7.73 -1.72
CA ASP A 58 18.37 -7.43 -0.45
C ASP A 58 17.86 -6.12 0.19
N SER A 59 18.23 -5.89 1.44
CA SER A 59 17.80 -4.70 2.20
C SER A 59 18.28 -3.38 1.59
N ALA A 60 19.44 -3.37 0.93
CA ALA A 60 19.99 -2.19 0.28
C ALA A 60 19.18 -1.83 -0.96
N LEU A 61 18.85 -2.79 -1.81
CA LEU A 61 18.01 -2.59 -2.99
C LEU A 61 16.60 -2.14 -2.61
N ILE A 62 16.00 -2.76 -1.58
CA ILE A 62 14.65 -2.38 -1.11
C ILE A 62 14.66 -0.97 -0.52
N SER A 63 15.66 -0.59 0.25
CA SER A 63 15.80 0.78 0.77
C SER A 63 15.92 1.79 -0.36
N THR A 64 16.77 1.51 -1.36
CA THR A 64 16.93 2.34 -2.57
C THR A 64 15.61 2.46 -3.35
N PHE A 65 14.87 1.37 -3.51
CA PHE A 65 13.55 1.38 -4.14
C PHE A 65 12.57 2.29 -3.41
N LEU A 66 12.49 2.17 -2.08
CA LEU A 66 11.59 2.98 -1.26
C LEU A 66 11.96 4.46 -1.31
N ASP A 67 13.25 4.79 -1.31
CA ASP A 67 13.73 6.17 -1.40
C ASP A 67 13.51 6.75 -2.81
N HIS A 68 13.73 5.98 -3.86
CA HIS A 68 13.38 6.37 -5.23
C HIS A 68 11.87 6.67 -5.37
N ARG A 69 10.99 5.81 -4.82
CA ARG A 69 9.54 6.05 -4.87
C ARG A 69 9.12 7.29 -4.10
N GLU A 70 9.80 7.62 -3.02
CA GLU A 70 9.51 8.81 -2.22
C GLU A 70 10.04 10.09 -2.86
N ARG A 71 11.33 10.12 -3.24
CA ARG A 71 12.02 11.33 -3.70
C ARG A 71 11.74 11.64 -5.16
N ASP A 72 11.86 10.63 -6.03
CA ASP A 72 11.82 10.84 -7.48
C ASP A 72 10.39 10.71 -8.04
N CYS A 73 9.54 9.93 -7.37
CA CYS A 73 8.16 9.69 -7.79
C CYS A 73 7.11 10.39 -6.89
N GLY A 74 7.52 11.21 -5.93
CA GLY A 74 6.61 12.03 -5.12
C GLY A 74 5.69 11.26 -4.18
N ASN A 75 6.02 10.02 -3.79
CA ASN A 75 5.20 9.29 -2.83
C ASN A 75 5.33 9.89 -1.43
N SER A 76 4.20 9.98 -0.72
CA SER A 76 4.21 10.36 0.70
C SER A 76 4.91 9.30 1.55
N VAL A 77 5.41 9.70 2.74
CA VAL A 77 5.96 8.79 3.74
C VAL A 77 4.95 7.69 4.13
N ARG A 78 3.67 8.02 4.17
CA ARG A 78 2.58 7.05 4.42
C ARG A 78 2.54 5.98 3.32
N THR A 79 2.58 6.38 2.06
CA THR A 79 2.60 5.46 0.91
C THR A 79 3.86 4.60 0.92
N ARG A 80 5.04 5.19 1.21
CA ARG A 80 6.30 4.46 1.40
C ARG A 80 6.15 3.35 2.46
N ASN A 81 5.59 3.68 3.62
CA ASN A 81 5.41 2.72 4.70
C ASN A 81 4.39 1.63 4.36
N THR A 82 3.33 1.95 3.60
CA THR A 82 2.38 0.96 3.08
C THR A 82 3.08 -0.03 2.14
N ARG A 83 3.96 0.46 1.25
CA ARG A 83 4.76 -0.39 0.38
C ARG A 83 5.73 -1.27 1.17
N LEU A 84 6.41 -0.72 2.18
CA LEU A 84 7.27 -1.49 3.07
C LEU A 84 6.49 -2.60 3.80
N THR A 85 5.25 -2.33 4.22
CA THR A 85 4.39 -3.34 4.85
C THR A 85 4.07 -4.49 3.89
N ALA A 86 3.77 -4.20 2.63
CA ALA A 86 3.55 -5.22 1.60
C ALA A 86 4.82 -6.08 1.38
N ILE A 87 5.98 -5.44 1.25
CA ILE A 87 7.27 -6.13 1.09
C ILE A 87 7.56 -7.03 2.30
N ARG A 88 7.44 -6.52 3.51
CA ARG A 88 7.63 -7.31 4.73
C ARG A 88 6.67 -8.51 4.82
N SER A 89 5.44 -8.35 4.35
CA SER A 89 4.47 -9.44 4.31
C SER A 89 4.92 -10.58 3.40
N LEU A 90 5.48 -10.26 2.23
CA LEU A 90 6.11 -11.24 1.33
C LEU A 90 7.30 -11.93 2.01
N PHE A 91 8.21 -11.16 2.61
CA PHE A 91 9.41 -11.72 3.22
C PHE A 91 9.12 -12.57 4.46
N ARG A 92 8.09 -12.24 5.25
CA ARG A 92 7.61 -13.13 6.34
C ARG A 92 7.05 -14.45 5.79
N TYR A 93 6.40 -14.42 4.64
CA TYR A 93 5.94 -15.62 3.99
C TYR A 93 7.11 -16.45 3.42
N ALA A 94 8.08 -15.78 2.81
CA ALA A 94 9.28 -16.41 2.28
C ALA A 94 10.15 -17.04 3.38
N ALA A 95 10.23 -16.45 4.58
CA ALA A 95 11.01 -16.96 5.71
C ALA A 95 10.69 -18.42 6.08
N LEU A 96 9.42 -18.81 5.96
CA LEU A 96 8.98 -20.18 6.27
C LEU A 96 9.27 -21.19 5.16
N ARG A 97 9.58 -20.73 3.94
CA ARG A 97 9.75 -21.56 2.75
C ARG A 97 11.18 -21.61 2.24
N HIS A 98 11.96 -20.62 2.59
CA HIS A 98 13.31 -20.41 2.10
C HIS A 98 14.27 -20.13 3.27
N PRO A 99 14.49 -21.11 4.17
CA PRO A 99 15.40 -20.95 5.30
C PRO A 99 16.85 -20.67 4.86
N GLU A 100 17.22 -21.09 3.65
CA GLU A 100 18.52 -20.84 3.03
C GLU A 100 18.79 -19.32 2.81
N HIS A 101 17.76 -18.49 2.77
CA HIS A 101 17.86 -17.03 2.63
C HIS A 101 17.59 -16.28 3.93
N ALA A 102 17.65 -16.94 5.08
CA ALA A 102 17.27 -16.38 6.37
C ALA A 102 17.97 -15.03 6.66
N GLU A 103 19.25 -14.90 6.36
CA GLU A 103 20.03 -13.67 6.60
C GLU A 103 19.48 -12.49 5.78
N VAL A 104 19.26 -12.67 4.47
CA VAL A 104 18.71 -11.63 3.60
C VAL A 104 17.30 -11.23 4.08
N ILE A 105 16.47 -12.22 4.38
CA ILE A 105 15.11 -12.02 4.87
C ILE A 105 15.10 -11.22 6.17
N GLN A 106 15.93 -11.57 7.13
CA GLN A 106 16.02 -10.86 8.41
C GLN A 106 16.43 -9.39 8.22
N ARG A 107 17.43 -9.13 7.38
CA ARG A 107 17.86 -7.76 7.07
C ARG A 107 16.73 -6.93 6.43
N VAL A 108 15.95 -7.52 5.55
CA VAL A 108 14.77 -6.85 4.95
C VAL A 108 13.69 -6.58 5.97
N LEU A 109 13.39 -7.54 6.83
CA LEU A 109 12.40 -7.37 7.90
C LEU A 109 12.81 -6.32 8.94
N ALA A 110 14.12 -6.06 9.11
CA ALA A 110 14.66 -5.04 9.99
C ALA A 110 14.55 -3.61 9.45
N ILE A 111 14.27 -3.38 8.15
CA ILE A 111 14.14 -2.02 7.58
C ILE A 111 13.05 -1.25 8.35
N PRO A 112 13.35 -0.12 9.04
CA PRO A 112 12.35 0.58 9.85
C PRO A 112 11.35 1.38 8.98
N PRO A 113 10.10 1.52 9.43
CA PRO A 113 9.19 2.50 8.83
C PRO A 113 9.66 3.91 9.18
N LYS A 114 9.46 4.88 8.28
CA LYS A 114 9.69 6.30 8.58
C LYS A 114 8.56 6.84 9.47
N ARG A 115 8.92 7.68 10.45
CA ARG A 115 7.94 8.45 11.22
C ARG A 115 7.27 9.48 10.29
N PHE A 116 6.00 9.70 10.49
CA PHE A 116 5.26 10.78 9.84
C PHE A 116 4.24 11.35 10.83
N GLU A 117 4.05 12.65 10.74
CA GLU A 117 3.03 13.31 11.55
C GLU A 117 1.65 12.94 11.04
N ARG A 118 0.80 12.49 11.95
CA ARG A 118 -0.63 12.37 11.67
C ARG A 118 -1.22 13.77 11.82
N ARG A 119 -1.69 14.34 10.72
CA ARG A 119 -2.51 15.55 10.83
C ARG A 119 -3.68 15.24 11.76
N LEU A 120 -3.87 16.09 12.76
CA LEU A 120 -5.08 16.05 13.56
C LEU A 120 -6.26 16.27 12.59
N VAL A 121 -7.24 15.39 12.68
CA VAL A 121 -8.49 15.59 11.94
C VAL A 121 -9.20 16.75 12.64
N SER A 122 -9.32 17.88 11.96
CA SER A 122 -10.20 18.95 12.44
C SER A 122 -11.64 18.52 12.19
N PHE A 123 -12.44 18.55 13.22
CA PHE A 123 -13.88 18.36 13.09
C PHE A 123 -14.52 19.69 12.68
N LEU A 124 -15.55 19.60 11.83
CA LEU A 124 -16.37 20.76 11.53
C LEU A 124 -17.13 21.17 12.79
N THR A 125 -17.22 22.46 13.04
CA THR A 125 -18.12 23.01 14.06
C THR A 125 -19.55 22.93 13.58
N ASP A 126 -20.52 23.00 14.49
CA ASP A 126 -21.95 22.97 14.12
C ASP A 126 -22.29 24.08 13.11
N THR A 127 -21.74 25.28 13.27
CA THR A 127 -21.90 26.39 12.32
C THR A 127 -21.37 26.07 10.93
N GLU A 128 -20.21 25.38 10.82
CA GLU A 128 -19.65 24.97 9.54
C GLU A 128 -20.47 23.84 8.90
N VAL A 129 -21.03 22.94 9.70
CA VAL A 129 -21.95 21.89 9.24
C VAL A 129 -23.24 22.51 8.68
N ASP A 130 -23.83 23.48 9.38
CA ASP A 130 -25.04 24.19 8.93
C ASP A 130 -24.76 24.93 7.61
N ALA A 131 -23.64 25.64 7.51
CA ALA A 131 -23.22 26.31 6.30
C ALA A 131 -23.01 25.32 5.12
N LEU A 132 -22.41 24.16 5.37
CA LEU A 132 -22.24 23.11 4.37
C LEU A 132 -23.58 22.55 3.87
N LEU A 133 -24.54 22.35 4.78
CA LEU A 133 -25.87 21.88 4.43
C LEU A 133 -26.71 22.92 3.68
N ALA A 134 -26.48 24.20 3.94
CA ALA A 134 -27.17 25.32 3.28
C ALA A 134 -26.57 25.66 1.89
N ALA A 135 -25.31 25.29 1.61
CA ALA A 135 -24.63 25.67 0.38
C ALA A 135 -25.24 25.16 -0.93
N PRO A 136 -25.81 23.91 -1.03
CA PRO A 136 -26.38 23.43 -2.27
C PRO A 136 -27.68 24.15 -2.63
N ASP A 137 -27.79 24.62 -3.89
CA ASP A 137 -29.03 25.21 -4.42
C ASP A 137 -30.13 24.14 -4.58
N ARG A 138 -31.02 24.05 -3.62
CA ARG A 138 -32.12 23.08 -3.58
C ARG A 138 -33.20 23.28 -4.65
N ALA A 139 -33.17 24.38 -5.39
CA ALA A 139 -34.05 24.58 -6.54
C ALA A 139 -33.63 23.67 -7.72
N THR A 140 -32.37 23.32 -7.82
CA THR A 140 -31.84 22.44 -8.85
C THR A 140 -31.86 20.96 -8.44
N TRP A 141 -31.91 20.05 -9.41
CA TRP A 141 -31.82 18.62 -9.13
C TRP A 141 -30.44 18.25 -8.51
N VAL A 142 -29.35 18.83 -9.01
CA VAL A 142 -27.99 18.62 -8.50
C VAL A 142 -27.89 19.07 -7.05
N GLY A 143 -28.38 20.26 -6.73
CA GLY A 143 -28.33 20.78 -5.37
C GLY A 143 -29.17 19.97 -4.38
N ARG A 144 -30.35 19.44 -4.80
CA ARG A 144 -31.12 18.52 -3.94
C ARG A 144 -30.37 17.22 -3.67
N ARG A 145 -29.72 16.65 -4.70
CA ARG A 145 -28.86 15.45 -4.55
C ARG A 145 -27.72 15.71 -3.59
N ASP A 146 -26.99 16.81 -3.78
CA ASP A 146 -25.81 17.14 -2.97
C ASP A 146 -26.20 17.44 -1.53
N HIS A 147 -27.31 18.14 -1.31
CA HIS A 147 -27.86 18.33 0.04
C HIS A 147 -28.21 17.01 0.73
N ALA A 148 -28.86 16.08 0.03
CA ALA A 148 -29.19 14.76 0.58
C ALA A 148 -27.95 13.96 0.93
N LEU A 149 -26.89 14.01 0.09
CA LEU A 149 -25.61 13.35 0.36
C LEU A 149 -24.94 13.92 1.61
N PHE A 150 -24.87 15.25 1.73
CA PHE A 150 -24.28 15.92 2.90
C PHE A 150 -25.08 15.63 4.17
N ALA A 151 -26.40 15.74 4.12
CA ALA A 151 -27.27 15.43 5.26
C ALA A 151 -27.10 13.98 5.71
N THR A 152 -27.06 13.03 4.77
CA THR A 152 -26.82 11.62 5.10
C THR A 152 -25.45 11.41 5.73
N ALA A 153 -24.38 12.02 5.17
CA ALA A 153 -23.03 11.90 5.72
C ALA A 153 -22.93 12.47 7.15
N VAL A 154 -23.54 13.62 7.40
CA VAL A 154 -23.55 14.26 8.73
C VAL A 154 -24.32 13.42 9.73
N GLN A 155 -25.50 12.92 9.36
CA GLN A 155 -26.38 12.15 10.26
C GLN A 155 -25.84 10.75 10.58
N THR A 156 -25.17 10.11 9.63
CA THR A 156 -24.79 8.69 9.75
C THR A 156 -23.30 8.48 10.00
N GLY A 157 -22.46 9.48 9.71
CA GLY A 157 -21.00 9.35 9.75
C GLY A 157 -20.45 8.35 8.71
N LEU A 158 -21.24 7.94 7.72
CA LEU A 158 -20.83 7.00 6.69
C LEU A 158 -19.76 7.61 5.79
N ARG A 159 -18.77 6.79 5.45
CA ARG A 159 -17.72 7.17 4.50
C ARG A 159 -18.23 7.02 3.08
N ALA A 160 -18.01 8.03 2.25
CA ALA A 160 -18.41 8.06 0.83
C ALA A 160 -17.45 7.25 -0.08
N SER A 161 -17.09 5.99 0.26
CA SER A 161 -16.19 5.15 -0.55
C SER A 161 -16.72 3.75 -0.71
#